data_4a9ab07126f9902121ed75e6022420a6
#
_entry.id   4a9ab07126f9902121ed75e6022420a6
#
_cell.length_a   1.000
_cell.length_b   1.000
_cell.length_c   1.000
_cell.angle_alpha   90.00
_cell.angle_beta   90.00
_cell.angle_gamma   90.00
#
_symmetry.space_group_name_H-M   'P 1'
#
loop_
_entity.id
_entity.type
_entity.pdbx_description
1 polymer ?
#
loop_
_entity_poly.entity_id
_entity_poly.type
_entity_poly.pdbx_seq_one_letter_code
_entity_poly.pdbx_strand_id
1 'polypeptide(L)'
;MSDIQQNYSSKPKNGPAMFRALVLPRKGFNTAVGLPVIKATWKGAQADKKALNDYLVTLNLGKSPDLPILYPHVMAGSMHMNMLSHKTFPIRLLGSVHLKNRITQYQAIPVNAVMDLHSEIASYRLVEKGLEFDFTTVATINGEKVWDEVSVYFQAGRFGGKTNPSEEKSFELDSLKDPEKTGSWKVPNNRGKKYAKITGDYNPIHMSSLAAKLFGFKRDIAHGFGVLAEAIEYSSAIEQAGGVEKALQVDVVFKGPVYLNSDVYLRQNTQQNANRFDVYCGENPKPSICGEVVAV
;
A
#
# COMPACT_ATOMS: atom_id res chain seq x y z
N MET A 1 -1.85 13.99 -24.54
CA MET A 1 -0.84 12.90 -24.59
C MET A 1 -1.59 11.61 -24.88
N SER A 2 -1.02 10.68 -25.67
CA SER A 2 -1.64 9.36 -25.87
C SER A 2 -1.54 8.55 -24.59
N ASP A 3 -2.61 7.85 -24.23
CA ASP A 3 -2.65 6.91 -23.10
C ASP A 3 -1.58 5.83 -23.31
N ILE A 4 -0.89 5.48 -22.25
CA ILE A 4 0.13 4.44 -22.25
C ILE A 4 -0.51 3.17 -21.69
N GLN A 5 -0.56 2.13 -22.51
CA GLN A 5 -1.11 0.83 -22.12
C GLN A 5 0.01 -0.20 -21.99
N GLN A 6 0.05 -0.90 -20.84
CA GLN A 6 0.94 -2.03 -20.58
C GLN A 6 0.10 -3.30 -20.39
N ASN A 7 0.37 -4.34 -21.15
CA ASN A 7 -0.38 -5.60 -21.07
C ASN A 7 0.54 -6.75 -20.69
N TYR A 8 0.10 -7.56 -19.74
CA TYR A 8 0.84 -8.69 -19.20
C TYR A 8 -0.01 -9.96 -19.24
N SER A 9 0.57 -11.06 -19.69
CA SER A 9 0.02 -12.42 -19.60
C SER A 9 0.69 -13.27 -18.51
N SER A 10 1.64 -12.68 -17.80
CA SER A 10 2.35 -13.28 -16.66
C SER A 10 2.79 -12.17 -15.70
N LYS A 11 3.19 -12.53 -14.48
CA LYS A 11 3.64 -11.57 -13.48
C LYS A 11 4.73 -10.64 -14.05
N PRO A 12 4.52 -9.30 -14.05
CA PRO A 12 5.52 -8.35 -14.52
C PRO A 12 6.83 -8.46 -13.72
N LYS A 13 7.97 -8.35 -14.41
CA LYS A 13 9.28 -8.44 -13.76
C LYS A 13 9.63 -7.13 -13.05
N ASN A 14 9.96 -7.20 -11.76
CA ASN A 14 10.36 -6.03 -10.96
C ASN A 14 11.81 -5.59 -11.19
N GLY A 15 12.74 -6.50 -11.50
CA GLY A 15 14.15 -6.18 -11.67
C GLY A 15 14.43 -5.09 -12.71
N PRO A 16 13.96 -5.23 -13.96
CA PRO A 16 14.10 -4.18 -14.96
C PRO A 16 13.41 -2.86 -14.58
N ALA A 17 12.24 -2.93 -13.91
CA ALA A 17 11.51 -1.76 -13.46
C ALA A 17 12.27 -1.01 -12.36
N MET A 18 12.82 -1.73 -11.38
CA MET A 18 13.64 -1.17 -10.32
C MET A 18 14.92 -0.53 -10.88
N PHE A 19 15.59 -1.21 -11.81
CA PHE A 19 16.76 -0.63 -12.48
C PHE A 19 16.41 0.69 -13.20
N ARG A 20 15.30 0.72 -13.95
CA ARG A 20 14.83 1.97 -14.58
C ARG A 20 14.54 3.07 -13.56
N ALA A 21 13.91 2.71 -12.43
CA ALA A 21 13.58 3.66 -11.36
C ALA A 21 14.83 4.31 -10.74
N LEU A 22 15.94 3.56 -10.67
CA LEU A 22 17.21 4.02 -10.10
C LEU A 22 18.03 4.88 -11.09
N VAL A 23 18.10 4.47 -12.36
CA VAL A 23 19.06 5.05 -13.32
C VAL A 23 18.45 6.06 -14.28
N LEU A 24 17.16 5.99 -14.58
CA LEU A 24 16.56 6.91 -15.54
C LEU A 24 16.38 8.31 -14.94
N PRO A 25 16.93 9.35 -15.59
CA PRO A 25 16.66 10.72 -15.20
C PRO A 25 15.16 11.02 -15.40
N ARG A 26 14.57 11.79 -14.49
CA ARG A 26 13.18 12.23 -14.59
C ARG A 26 13.15 13.71 -14.97
N LYS A 27 12.23 14.06 -15.88
CA LYS A 27 12.04 15.44 -16.33
C LYS A 27 11.53 16.37 -15.22
N GLY A 28 11.04 15.82 -14.11
CA GLY A 28 10.31 16.55 -13.09
C GLY A 28 8.85 16.78 -13.50
N PHE A 29 8.01 17.01 -12.51
CA PHE A 29 6.60 17.31 -12.72
C PHE A 29 6.43 18.74 -13.23
N ASN A 30 5.59 18.90 -14.24
CA ASN A 30 5.22 20.21 -14.81
C ASN A 30 3.69 20.36 -14.70
N THR A 31 3.24 21.38 -14.00
CA THR A 31 1.82 21.65 -13.76
C THR A 31 1.02 21.92 -15.04
N ALA A 32 1.65 22.52 -16.07
CA ALA A 32 1.00 22.77 -17.35
C ALA A 32 0.74 21.50 -18.17
N VAL A 33 1.45 20.40 -17.84
CA VAL A 33 1.36 19.13 -18.59
C VAL A 33 0.58 18.08 -17.79
N GLY A 34 0.69 18.10 -16.46
CA GLY A 34 0.11 17.11 -15.56
C GLY A 34 0.84 15.76 -15.57
N LEU A 35 0.21 14.75 -14.97
CA LEU A 35 0.68 13.37 -15.04
C LEU A 35 0.19 12.69 -16.32
N PRO A 36 0.99 11.81 -16.92
CA PRO A 36 0.54 10.98 -18.03
C PRO A 36 -0.47 9.93 -17.54
N VAL A 37 -1.47 9.62 -18.34
CA VAL A 37 -2.34 8.48 -18.12
C VAL A 37 -1.57 7.20 -18.47
N ILE A 38 -1.31 6.37 -17.47
CA ILE A 38 -0.64 5.09 -17.63
C ILE A 38 -1.55 4.01 -17.08
N LYS A 39 -1.89 3.04 -17.94
CA LYS A 39 -2.74 1.90 -17.60
C LYS A 39 -1.94 0.61 -17.70
N ALA A 40 -2.24 -0.34 -16.85
CA ALA A 40 -1.65 -1.67 -16.90
C ALA A 40 -2.72 -2.73 -16.69
N THR A 41 -2.62 -3.83 -17.44
CA THR A 41 -3.50 -4.98 -17.32
C THR A 41 -2.67 -6.25 -17.19
N TRP A 42 -2.96 -7.05 -16.17
CA TRP A 42 -2.41 -8.42 -16.06
C TRP A 42 -3.57 -9.41 -16.10
N LYS A 43 -3.71 -10.09 -17.27
CA LYS A 43 -4.73 -11.10 -17.48
C LYS A 43 -4.33 -12.44 -16.92
N GLY A 44 -5.26 -13.13 -16.28
CA GLY A 44 -5.06 -14.46 -15.72
C GLY A 44 -4.07 -14.47 -14.53
N ALA A 45 -4.07 -13.40 -13.73
CA ALA A 45 -3.26 -13.33 -12.53
C ALA A 45 -3.69 -14.39 -11.51
N GLN A 46 -2.73 -15.11 -10.98
CA GLN A 46 -2.93 -16.07 -9.88
C GLN A 46 -1.92 -15.83 -8.77
N ALA A 47 -2.32 -16.08 -7.53
CA ALA A 47 -1.41 -16.06 -6.41
C ALA A 47 -0.40 -17.21 -6.55
N ASP A 48 0.89 -16.87 -6.53
CA ASP A 48 1.95 -17.89 -6.42
C ASP A 48 1.89 -18.51 -5.02
N LYS A 49 1.68 -19.82 -4.95
CA LYS A 49 1.50 -20.55 -3.69
C LYS A 49 2.67 -20.37 -2.72
N LYS A 50 3.90 -20.35 -3.26
CA LYS A 50 5.09 -20.17 -2.44
C LYS A 50 5.18 -18.74 -1.92
N ALA A 51 4.96 -17.74 -2.77
CA ALA A 51 4.98 -16.34 -2.38
C ALA A 51 3.87 -16.01 -1.35
N LEU A 52 2.67 -16.57 -1.52
CA LEU A 52 1.58 -16.44 -0.55
C LEU A 52 1.95 -17.08 0.80
N ASN A 53 2.48 -18.30 0.79
CA ASN A 53 2.92 -18.94 2.03
C ASN A 53 4.06 -18.15 2.71
N ASP A 54 5.03 -17.67 1.93
CA ASP A 54 6.12 -16.83 2.46
C ASP A 54 5.58 -15.51 3.06
N TYR A 55 4.52 -14.93 2.46
CA TYR A 55 3.82 -13.76 2.97
C TYR A 55 3.16 -14.05 4.33
N LEU A 56 2.34 -15.10 4.41
CA LEU A 56 1.65 -15.50 5.64
C LEU A 56 2.65 -15.78 6.77
N VAL A 57 3.68 -16.58 6.49
CA VAL A 57 4.73 -16.91 7.49
C VAL A 57 5.54 -15.68 7.90
N THR A 58 5.91 -14.81 6.95
CA THR A 58 6.70 -13.62 7.25
C THR A 58 5.95 -12.63 8.12
N LEU A 59 4.63 -12.52 7.95
CA LEU A 59 3.77 -11.59 8.68
C LEU A 59 3.02 -12.25 9.84
N ASN A 60 3.26 -13.54 10.09
CA ASN A 60 2.59 -14.32 11.14
C ASN A 60 1.06 -14.26 11.02
N LEU A 61 0.53 -14.39 9.79
CA LEU A 61 -0.91 -14.40 9.52
C LEU A 61 -1.46 -15.82 9.51
N GLY A 62 -2.73 -15.96 9.87
CA GLY A 62 -3.47 -17.22 9.80
C GLY A 62 -3.58 -17.73 8.35
N LYS A 63 -3.75 -19.06 8.20
CA LYS A 63 -4.07 -19.68 6.92
C LYS A 63 -5.58 -19.66 6.70
N SER A 64 -5.99 -19.34 5.49
CA SER A 64 -7.38 -19.30 5.04
C SER A 64 -7.50 -19.97 3.67
N PRO A 65 -8.66 -20.49 3.27
CA PRO A 65 -8.94 -20.87 1.90
C PRO A 65 -8.97 -19.67 0.95
N ASP A 66 -9.07 -18.45 1.50
CA ASP A 66 -9.16 -17.20 0.76
C ASP A 66 -7.89 -16.36 0.91
N LEU A 67 -7.65 -15.50 -0.07
CA LEU A 67 -6.55 -14.54 -0.05
C LEU A 67 -6.79 -13.50 1.07
N PRO A 68 -5.75 -13.13 1.84
CA PRO A 68 -5.85 -11.95 2.70
C PRO A 68 -6.27 -10.72 1.91
N ILE A 69 -7.16 -9.89 2.48
CA ILE A 69 -7.75 -8.71 1.81
C ILE A 69 -6.72 -7.76 1.18
N LEU A 70 -5.51 -7.71 1.74
CA LEU A 70 -4.40 -6.90 1.23
C LEU A 70 -3.56 -7.59 0.14
N TYR A 71 -3.76 -8.90 -0.09
CA TYR A 71 -2.87 -9.66 -0.98
C TYR A 71 -3.00 -9.30 -2.47
N PRO A 72 -4.17 -8.93 -3.02
CA PRO A 72 -4.27 -8.42 -4.39
C PRO A 72 -3.40 -7.19 -4.65
N HIS A 73 -3.24 -6.27 -3.67
CA HIS A 73 -2.27 -5.17 -3.75
C HIS A 73 -0.83 -5.67 -3.90
N VAL A 74 -0.45 -6.71 -3.13
CA VAL A 74 0.89 -7.32 -3.23
C VAL A 74 1.12 -7.91 -4.62
N MET A 75 0.10 -8.52 -5.23
CA MET A 75 0.17 -9.01 -6.61
C MET A 75 0.31 -7.87 -7.61
N ALA A 76 -0.48 -6.80 -7.47
CA ALA A 76 -0.46 -5.63 -8.34
C ALA A 76 0.84 -4.81 -8.23
N GLY A 77 1.57 -4.92 -7.13
CA GLY A 77 2.78 -4.13 -6.86
C GLY A 77 3.82 -4.17 -7.99
N SER A 78 3.93 -5.31 -8.72
CA SER A 78 4.80 -5.42 -9.88
C SER A 78 4.32 -4.60 -11.08
N MET A 79 3.01 -4.43 -11.26
CA MET A 79 2.42 -3.55 -12.27
C MET A 79 2.70 -2.10 -11.91
N HIS A 80 2.41 -1.70 -10.65
CA HIS A 80 2.65 -0.35 -10.14
C HIS A 80 4.13 0.05 -10.31
N MET A 81 5.06 -0.84 -9.99
CA MET A 81 6.49 -0.59 -10.18
C MET A 81 6.85 -0.33 -11.65
N ASN A 82 6.27 -1.10 -12.59
CA ASN A 82 6.49 -0.91 -14.02
C ASN A 82 5.90 0.41 -14.53
N MET A 83 4.71 0.80 -14.03
CA MET A 83 4.07 2.08 -14.37
C MET A 83 4.89 3.27 -13.86
N LEU A 84 5.28 3.25 -12.58
CA LEU A 84 6.10 4.30 -11.93
C LEU A 84 7.50 4.42 -12.54
N SER A 85 8.07 3.31 -13.02
CA SER A 85 9.38 3.31 -13.68
C SER A 85 9.31 3.65 -15.16
N HIS A 86 8.11 3.83 -15.75
CA HIS A 86 7.97 4.19 -17.16
C HIS A 86 8.66 5.53 -17.47
N LYS A 87 9.29 5.64 -18.65
CA LYS A 87 10.10 6.82 -19.04
C LYS A 87 9.32 8.13 -19.07
N THR A 88 8.01 8.07 -19.28
CA THR A 88 7.13 9.26 -19.31
C THR A 88 6.66 9.69 -17.94
N PHE A 89 6.74 8.81 -16.92
CA PHE A 89 6.34 9.18 -15.57
C PHE A 89 7.36 10.20 -15.00
N PRO A 90 6.94 11.43 -14.68
CA PRO A 90 7.87 12.53 -14.42
C PRO A 90 8.48 12.52 -13.01
N ILE A 91 7.89 11.77 -12.08
CA ILE A 91 8.26 11.78 -10.67
C ILE A 91 9.29 10.67 -10.38
N ARG A 92 10.23 10.93 -9.49
CA ARG A 92 11.16 9.93 -9.01
C ARG A 92 10.45 9.00 -8.04
N LEU A 93 10.57 7.68 -8.26
CA LEU A 93 10.01 6.70 -7.33
C LEU A 93 10.68 6.78 -5.95
N LEU A 94 12.00 6.98 -5.94
CA LEU A 94 12.74 7.17 -4.69
C LEU A 94 12.37 8.51 -4.05
N GLY A 95 11.89 8.43 -2.80
CA GLY A 95 11.38 9.58 -2.05
C GLY A 95 9.86 9.76 -2.14
N SER A 96 9.16 8.97 -2.95
CA SER A 96 7.70 8.85 -2.85
C SER A 96 7.34 7.91 -1.71
N VAL A 97 6.32 8.26 -0.94
CA VAL A 97 5.81 7.45 0.16
C VAL A 97 4.34 7.11 -0.07
N HIS A 98 3.95 5.90 0.31
CA HIS A 98 2.55 5.50 0.33
C HIS A 98 1.88 6.19 1.52
N LEU A 99 0.90 7.04 1.25
CA LEU A 99 0.28 7.91 2.26
C LEU A 99 -1.02 7.32 2.79
N LYS A 100 -1.86 6.82 1.89
CA LYS A 100 -3.19 6.29 2.21
C LYS A 100 -3.53 5.15 1.26
N ASN A 101 -4.41 4.28 1.71
CA ASN A 101 -5.00 3.27 0.84
C ASN A 101 -6.44 3.00 1.29
N ARG A 102 -7.34 2.87 0.33
CA ARG A 102 -8.69 2.34 0.49
C ARG A 102 -8.82 1.10 -0.35
N ILE A 103 -9.18 0.00 0.28
CA ILE A 103 -9.45 -1.28 -0.38
C ILE A 103 -10.91 -1.64 -0.14
N THR A 104 -11.61 -2.06 -1.20
CA THR A 104 -12.92 -2.69 -1.09
C THR A 104 -12.85 -4.09 -1.63
N GLN A 105 -13.16 -5.07 -0.81
CA GLN A 105 -13.35 -6.47 -1.20
C GLN A 105 -14.84 -6.77 -1.20
N TYR A 106 -15.40 -7.11 -2.37
CA TYR A 106 -16.82 -7.33 -2.56
C TYR A 106 -17.25 -8.75 -2.22
N GLN A 107 -16.32 -9.69 -2.29
CA GLN A 107 -16.51 -11.10 -1.92
C GLN A 107 -15.16 -11.74 -1.57
N ALA A 108 -15.18 -12.84 -0.83
CA ALA A 108 -13.98 -13.63 -0.57
C ALA A 108 -13.33 -14.09 -1.88
N ILE A 109 -12.00 -14.03 -1.95
CA ILE A 109 -11.22 -14.41 -3.14
C ILE A 109 -10.48 -15.70 -2.83
N PRO A 110 -10.87 -16.86 -3.38
CA PRO A 110 -10.16 -18.11 -3.16
C PRO A 110 -8.68 -18.03 -3.52
N VAL A 111 -7.80 -18.70 -2.75
CA VAL A 111 -6.34 -18.68 -2.97
C VAL A 111 -5.92 -19.20 -4.35
N ASN A 112 -6.75 -19.97 -5.03
CA ASN A 112 -6.52 -20.50 -6.38
C ASN A 112 -7.28 -19.75 -7.47
N ALA A 113 -7.92 -18.63 -7.15
CA ALA A 113 -8.66 -17.84 -8.13
C ALA A 113 -7.75 -17.33 -9.25
N VAL A 114 -8.31 -17.34 -10.46
CA VAL A 114 -7.74 -16.68 -11.65
C VAL A 114 -8.47 -15.36 -11.82
N MET A 115 -7.74 -14.25 -11.78
CA MET A 115 -8.32 -12.92 -11.86
C MET A 115 -7.61 -12.06 -12.91
N ASP A 116 -8.30 -11.07 -13.42
CA ASP A 116 -7.67 -10.01 -14.22
C ASP A 116 -7.45 -8.79 -13.33
N LEU A 117 -6.22 -8.26 -13.32
CA LEU A 117 -5.86 -7.04 -12.59
C LEU A 117 -5.72 -5.88 -13.57
N HIS A 118 -6.39 -4.77 -13.27
CA HIS A 118 -6.31 -3.53 -14.03
C HIS A 118 -5.87 -2.41 -13.10
N SER A 119 -4.78 -1.73 -13.45
CA SER A 119 -4.28 -0.57 -12.70
C SER A 119 -4.18 0.66 -13.57
N GLU A 120 -4.43 1.83 -13.00
CA GLU A 120 -4.32 3.12 -13.67
C GLU A 120 -3.75 4.17 -12.72
N ILE A 121 -2.88 5.06 -13.23
CA ILE A 121 -2.60 6.33 -12.57
C ILE A 121 -3.77 7.25 -12.89
N ALA A 122 -4.66 7.45 -11.89
CA ALA A 122 -5.98 8.02 -12.10
C ALA A 122 -5.98 9.54 -11.98
N SER A 123 -5.38 10.07 -10.93
CA SER A 123 -5.46 11.50 -10.60
C SER A 123 -4.22 11.98 -9.87
N TYR A 124 -4.12 13.30 -9.73
CA TYR A 124 -3.12 13.93 -8.86
C TYR A 124 -3.68 15.24 -8.30
N ARG A 125 -3.08 15.69 -7.20
CA ARG A 125 -3.38 16.97 -6.59
C ARG A 125 -2.12 17.60 -6.00
N LEU A 126 -2.04 18.92 -6.12
CA LEU A 126 -0.97 19.71 -5.52
C LEU A 126 -1.37 20.04 -4.08
N VAL A 127 -0.50 19.72 -3.15
CA VAL A 127 -0.66 20.04 -1.74
C VAL A 127 0.47 20.95 -1.27
N GLU A 128 0.31 21.56 -0.10
CA GLU A 128 1.26 22.57 0.40
C GLU A 128 2.72 22.07 0.40
N LYS A 129 2.94 20.80 0.74
CA LYS A 129 4.28 20.20 0.90
C LYS A 129 4.72 19.33 -0.26
N GLY A 130 3.89 19.20 -1.31
CA GLY A 130 4.21 18.27 -2.38
C GLY A 130 3.11 18.04 -3.39
N LEU A 131 3.18 16.85 -3.96
CA LEU A 131 2.22 16.31 -4.91
C LEU A 131 1.71 14.97 -4.39
N GLU A 132 0.41 14.79 -4.36
CA GLU A 132 -0.23 13.49 -4.19
C GLU A 132 -0.69 12.96 -5.54
N PHE A 133 -0.62 11.66 -5.75
CA PHE A 133 -1.15 11.01 -6.94
C PHE A 133 -1.72 9.64 -6.59
N ASP A 134 -2.73 9.23 -7.36
CA ASP A 134 -3.52 8.06 -7.05
C ASP A 134 -3.31 6.95 -8.08
N PHE A 135 -3.16 5.73 -7.57
CA PHE A 135 -3.35 4.50 -8.34
C PHE A 135 -4.71 3.92 -8.00
N THR A 136 -5.49 3.62 -9.01
CA THR A 136 -6.63 2.72 -8.87
C THR A 136 -6.21 1.33 -9.36
N THR A 137 -6.65 0.28 -8.66
CA THR A 137 -6.49 -1.10 -9.11
C THR A 137 -7.80 -1.84 -8.92
N VAL A 138 -8.21 -2.59 -9.92
CA VAL A 138 -9.42 -3.41 -9.90
C VAL A 138 -9.04 -4.85 -10.20
N ALA A 139 -9.55 -5.79 -9.40
CA ALA A 139 -9.49 -7.22 -9.66
C ALA A 139 -10.87 -7.72 -10.10
N THR A 140 -10.91 -8.47 -11.20
CA THR A 140 -12.13 -9.11 -11.68
C THR A 140 -11.95 -10.61 -11.83
N ILE A 141 -13.00 -11.39 -11.55
CA ILE A 141 -13.09 -12.83 -11.81
C ILE A 141 -14.28 -13.04 -12.75
N ASN A 142 -14.05 -13.66 -13.91
CA ASN A 142 -15.07 -13.86 -14.94
C ASN A 142 -15.78 -12.55 -15.36
N GLY A 143 -15.07 -11.42 -15.30
CA GLY A 143 -15.61 -10.10 -15.63
C GLY A 143 -16.32 -9.38 -14.48
N GLU A 144 -16.58 -10.04 -13.36
CA GLU A 144 -17.19 -9.43 -12.18
C GLU A 144 -16.12 -8.84 -11.27
N LYS A 145 -16.34 -7.62 -10.78
CA LYS A 145 -15.45 -6.95 -9.85
C LYS A 145 -15.56 -7.59 -8.47
N VAL A 146 -14.42 -8.12 -7.97
CA VAL A 146 -14.33 -8.78 -6.67
C VAL A 146 -13.54 -7.97 -5.65
N TRP A 147 -12.70 -7.06 -6.12
CA TRP A 147 -11.84 -6.25 -5.27
C TRP A 147 -11.40 -4.98 -6.03
N ASP A 148 -11.26 -3.88 -5.32
CA ASP A 148 -10.60 -2.69 -5.84
C ASP A 148 -9.81 -1.95 -4.74
N GLU A 149 -8.92 -1.07 -5.20
CA GLU A 149 -8.18 -0.16 -4.32
C GLU A 149 -7.97 1.22 -4.95
N VAL A 150 -7.81 2.20 -4.06
CA VAL A 150 -7.20 3.50 -4.35
C VAL A 150 -5.99 3.68 -3.44
N SER A 151 -4.80 3.66 -4.04
CA SER A 151 -3.52 3.91 -3.36
C SER A 151 -3.08 5.34 -3.59
N VAL A 152 -2.91 6.12 -2.52
CA VAL A 152 -2.45 7.51 -2.57
C VAL A 152 -0.97 7.56 -2.23
N TYR A 153 -0.17 8.04 -3.16
CA TYR A 153 1.25 8.29 -2.97
C TYR A 153 1.54 9.76 -2.83
N PHE A 154 2.53 10.10 -2.03
CA PHE A 154 2.99 11.47 -1.82
C PHE A 154 4.44 11.63 -2.22
N GLN A 155 4.72 12.68 -2.99
CA GLN A 155 6.06 13.14 -3.31
C GLN A 155 6.29 14.52 -2.72
N ALA A 156 7.24 14.64 -1.81
CA ALA A 156 7.63 15.94 -1.26
C ALA A 156 8.30 16.81 -2.33
N GLY A 157 7.98 18.10 -2.34
CA GLY A 157 8.58 19.06 -3.27
C GLY A 157 7.77 20.34 -3.41
N ARG A 158 8.32 21.29 -4.17
CA ARG A 158 7.64 22.54 -4.54
C ARG A 158 7.18 22.44 -5.98
N PHE A 159 5.89 22.18 -6.20
CA PHE A 159 5.30 21.95 -7.51
C PHE A 159 4.40 23.11 -8.00
N GLY A 160 4.42 24.26 -7.31
CA GLY A 160 3.82 25.49 -7.84
C GLY A 160 2.36 25.74 -7.52
N GLY A 161 1.89 25.35 -6.36
CA GLY A 161 0.56 25.80 -5.89
C GLY A 161 -0.32 24.73 -5.29
N LYS A 162 -1.51 25.10 -4.86
CA LYS A 162 -2.58 24.19 -4.44
C LYS A 162 -3.54 24.03 -5.61
N THR A 163 -3.88 22.80 -5.97
CA THR A 163 -5.07 22.55 -6.78
C THR A 163 -6.31 22.93 -5.97
N ASN A 164 -7.36 23.42 -6.64
CA ASN A 164 -8.62 23.71 -5.98
C ASN A 164 -9.14 22.48 -5.24
N PRO A 165 -9.54 22.59 -3.97
CA PRO A 165 -9.98 21.46 -3.15
C PRO A 165 -11.33 20.85 -3.58
N SER A 166 -11.88 21.21 -4.74
CA SER A 166 -13.17 20.73 -5.22
C SER A 166 -13.17 19.32 -5.76
N GLU A 167 -12.01 18.71 -5.96
CA GLU A 167 -11.90 17.38 -6.53
C GLU A 167 -11.44 16.39 -5.45
N GLU A 168 -12.36 15.54 -5.06
CA GLU A 168 -12.25 14.40 -4.14
C GLU A 168 -11.22 14.56 -3.01
N LYS A 169 -11.71 15.05 -1.88
CA LYS A 169 -10.94 14.94 -0.63
C LYS A 169 -10.61 13.46 -0.42
N SER A 170 -9.34 13.11 -0.52
CA SER A 170 -8.94 11.81 -0.05
C SER A 170 -9.40 11.68 1.41
N PHE A 171 -9.94 10.51 1.77
CA PHE A 171 -10.40 10.26 3.13
C PHE A 171 -9.28 10.53 4.15
N GLU A 172 -9.68 10.90 5.36
CA GLU A 172 -8.78 11.13 6.50
C GLU A 172 -9.20 10.21 7.65
N LEU A 173 -8.22 9.69 8.36
CA LEU A 173 -8.43 8.97 9.61
C LEU A 173 -7.65 9.68 10.71
N ASP A 174 -8.36 10.30 11.63
CA ASP A 174 -7.74 10.85 12.82
C ASP A 174 -7.35 9.75 13.79
N SER A 175 -6.35 10.02 14.63
CA SER A 175 -5.98 9.12 15.72
C SER A 175 -7.14 8.92 16.67
N LEU A 176 -7.28 7.72 17.19
CA LEU A 176 -8.26 7.40 18.22
C LEU A 176 -8.03 8.26 19.46
N LYS A 177 -9.11 8.63 20.14
CA LYS A 177 -9.05 9.31 21.44
C LYS A 177 -9.01 8.24 22.53
N ASP A 178 -8.02 8.36 23.42
CA ASP A 178 -7.83 7.48 24.58
C ASP A 178 -7.92 5.96 24.27
N PRO A 179 -7.22 5.45 23.23
CA PRO A 179 -7.32 4.05 22.85
C PRO A 179 -6.58 3.15 23.82
N GLU A 180 -7.17 1.98 24.11
CA GLU A 180 -6.58 0.95 24.93
C GLU A 180 -5.55 0.13 24.13
N LYS A 181 -4.47 -0.32 24.79
CA LYS A 181 -3.51 -1.26 24.19
C LYS A 181 -4.15 -2.65 24.13
N THR A 182 -4.42 -3.14 22.94
CA THR A 182 -5.05 -4.45 22.70
C THR A 182 -4.07 -5.50 22.18
N GLY A 183 -2.90 -5.10 21.67
CA GLY A 183 -1.90 -6.02 21.16
C GLY A 183 -0.51 -5.44 21.11
N SER A 184 0.49 -6.31 20.96
CA SER A 184 1.86 -5.89 20.70
C SER A 184 2.63 -7.01 20.01
N TRP A 185 3.56 -6.63 19.14
CA TRP A 185 4.50 -7.55 18.50
C TRP A 185 5.81 -6.84 18.20
N LYS A 186 6.82 -7.60 17.84
CA LYS A 186 8.10 -7.07 17.40
C LYS A 186 8.24 -7.19 15.90
N VAL A 187 8.59 -6.10 15.23
CA VAL A 187 8.97 -6.11 13.83
C VAL A 187 10.45 -6.52 13.72
N PRO A 188 10.78 -7.72 13.19
CA PRO A 188 12.15 -8.20 13.16
C PRO A 188 13.07 -7.34 12.30
N ASN A 189 14.37 -7.33 12.60
CA ASN A 189 15.37 -6.58 11.85
C ASN A 189 15.45 -6.98 10.37
N ASN A 190 15.19 -8.23 10.05
CA ASN A 190 15.24 -8.77 8.68
C ASN A 190 13.91 -8.67 7.93
N ARG A 191 12.85 -8.09 8.53
CA ARG A 191 11.51 -7.98 7.94
C ARG A 191 11.54 -7.25 6.61
N GLY A 192 12.28 -6.16 6.47
CA GLY A 192 12.38 -5.40 5.23
C GLY A 192 12.84 -6.28 4.07
N LYS A 193 13.94 -7.04 4.25
CA LYS A 193 14.47 -7.95 3.23
C LYS A 193 13.55 -9.12 2.91
N LYS A 194 12.90 -9.72 3.92
CA LYS A 194 11.96 -10.82 3.71
C LYS A 194 10.73 -10.35 2.92
N TYR A 195 10.15 -9.24 3.32
CA TYR A 195 8.97 -8.67 2.65
C TYR A 195 9.30 -8.20 1.22
N ALA A 196 10.44 -7.54 1.01
CA ALA A 196 10.91 -7.15 -0.32
C ALA A 196 11.06 -8.34 -1.28
N LYS A 197 11.53 -9.49 -0.79
CA LYS A 197 11.65 -10.72 -1.60
C LYS A 197 10.29 -11.23 -2.08
N ILE A 198 9.23 -11.02 -1.30
CA ILE A 198 7.86 -11.45 -1.63
C ILE A 198 7.21 -10.48 -2.60
N THR A 199 7.27 -9.19 -2.28
CA THR A 199 6.56 -8.13 -3.00
C THR A 199 7.34 -7.56 -4.18
N GLY A 200 8.68 -7.68 -4.15
CA GLY A 200 9.58 -7.03 -5.10
C GLY A 200 9.82 -5.55 -4.81
N ASP A 201 9.37 -5.04 -3.67
CA ASP A 201 9.66 -3.67 -3.23
C ASP A 201 11.00 -3.60 -2.49
N TYR A 202 12.05 -3.38 -3.25
CA TYR A 202 13.42 -3.21 -2.75
C TYR A 202 13.78 -1.73 -2.54
N ASN A 203 12.81 -0.88 -2.18
CA ASN A 203 13.12 0.52 -1.86
C ASN A 203 14.22 0.57 -0.78
N PRO A 204 15.31 1.30 -1.02
CA PRO A 204 16.47 1.34 -0.11
C PRO A 204 16.17 1.69 1.34
N ILE A 205 15.07 2.42 1.59
CA ILE A 205 14.64 2.79 2.95
C ILE A 205 14.26 1.57 3.83
N HIS A 206 13.89 0.45 3.20
CA HIS A 206 13.56 -0.80 3.87
C HIS A 206 14.74 -1.77 3.97
N MET A 207 15.82 -1.49 3.25
CA MET A 207 16.94 -2.40 3.05
C MET A 207 18.17 -2.03 3.87
N SER A 208 18.37 -0.75 4.18
CA SER A 208 19.58 -0.23 4.82
C SER A 208 19.29 1.00 5.64
N SER A 209 19.79 1.00 6.90
CA SER A 209 19.72 2.18 7.77
C SER A 209 20.47 3.39 7.19
N LEU A 210 21.58 3.16 6.50
CA LEU A 210 22.32 4.25 5.87
C LEU A 210 21.51 4.89 4.73
N ALA A 211 20.90 4.06 3.88
CA ALA A 211 20.04 4.56 2.80
C ALA A 211 18.81 5.29 3.38
N ALA A 212 18.15 4.73 4.40
CA ALA A 212 16.99 5.37 5.03
C ALA A 212 17.33 6.76 5.61
N LYS A 213 18.53 6.95 6.18
CA LYS A 213 18.99 8.26 6.68
C LYS A 213 19.10 9.30 5.56
N LEU A 214 19.50 8.92 4.35
CA LEU A 214 19.55 9.83 3.20
C LEU A 214 18.16 10.34 2.79
N PHE A 215 17.10 9.60 3.16
CA PHE A 215 15.71 10.00 2.95
C PHE A 215 15.04 10.62 4.19
N GLY A 216 15.82 10.99 5.23
CA GLY A 216 15.33 11.69 6.40
C GLY A 216 14.78 10.81 7.51
N PHE A 217 14.90 9.47 7.41
CA PHE A 217 14.52 8.55 8.47
C PHE A 217 15.67 8.34 9.47
N LYS A 218 15.36 8.06 10.73
CA LYS A 218 16.38 7.76 11.75
C LYS A 218 17.16 6.47 11.46
N ARG A 219 16.48 5.50 10.84
CA ARG A 219 17.01 4.19 10.43
C ARG A 219 16.04 3.52 9.46
N ASP A 220 16.35 2.31 9.03
CA ASP A 220 15.51 1.49 8.15
C ASP A 220 14.13 1.22 8.74
N ILE A 221 13.13 1.23 7.87
CA ILE A 221 11.72 1.12 8.21
C ILE A 221 11.08 -0.15 7.62
N ALA A 222 10.06 -0.64 8.27
CA ALA A 222 9.22 -1.71 7.72
C ALA A 222 8.35 -1.19 6.57
N HIS A 223 7.95 -2.08 5.68
CA HIS A 223 6.91 -1.78 4.70
C HIS A 223 5.57 -1.59 5.40
N GLY A 224 4.93 -0.44 5.21
CA GLY A 224 3.68 -0.09 5.89
C GLY A 224 2.57 -1.12 5.68
N PHE A 225 2.42 -1.65 4.47
CA PHE A 225 1.45 -2.69 4.15
C PHE A 225 1.70 -4.01 4.89
N GLY A 226 2.96 -4.37 5.16
CA GLY A 226 3.26 -5.55 5.97
C GLY A 226 2.83 -5.37 7.42
N VAL A 227 3.05 -4.18 7.99
CA VAL A 227 2.61 -3.84 9.36
C VAL A 227 1.09 -3.73 9.43
N LEU A 228 0.45 -3.18 8.40
CA LEU A 228 -1.01 -3.12 8.29
C LEU A 228 -1.64 -4.52 8.28
N ALA A 229 -1.06 -5.47 7.55
CA ALA A 229 -1.55 -6.85 7.52
C ALA A 229 -1.51 -7.50 8.90
N GLU A 230 -0.40 -7.30 9.64
CA GLU A 230 -0.30 -7.76 11.04
C GLU A 230 -1.32 -7.05 11.94
N ALA A 231 -1.52 -5.75 11.76
CA ALA A 231 -2.49 -4.99 12.56
C ALA A 231 -3.93 -5.46 12.33
N ILE A 232 -4.32 -5.74 11.09
CA ILE A 232 -5.65 -6.30 10.76
C ILE A 232 -5.83 -7.67 11.42
N GLU A 233 -4.84 -8.56 11.33
CA GLU A 233 -4.88 -9.88 11.96
C GLU A 233 -5.04 -9.78 13.48
N TYR A 234 -4.21 -8.95 14.13
CA TYR A 234 -4.23 -8.83 15.60
C TYR A 234 -5.41 -8.00 16.13
N SER A 235 -6.03 -7.17 15.32
CA SER A 235 -7.16 -6.34 15.74
C SER A 235 -8.50 -7.07 15.70
N SER A 236 -8.59 -8.22 15.04
CA SER A 236 -9.87 -8.89 14.72
C SER A 236 -10.88 -7.96 14.03
N ALA A 237 -10.40 -6.92 13.34
CA ALA A 237 -11.27 -5.91 12.75
C ALA A 237 -12.17 -6.48 11.64
N ILE A 238 -11.70 -7.50 10.92
CA ILE A 238 -12.48 -8.20 9.89
C ILE A 238 -13.66 -8.93 10.52
N GLU A 239 -13.44 -9.69 11.61
CA GLU A 239 -14.47 -10.41 12.32
C GLU A 239 -15.50 -9.44 12.91
N GLN A 240 -15.04 -8.34 13.45
CA GLN A 240 -15.90 -7.29 14.00
C GLN A 240 -16.72 -6.57 12.94
N ALA A 241 -16.20 -6.45 11.71
CA ALA A 241 -16.94 -5.93 10.56
C ALA A 241 -17.92 -6.97 9.97
N GLY A 242 -17.95 -8.18 10.49
CA GLY A 242 -18.88 -9.25 10.09
C GLY A 242 -18.28 -10.39 9.28
N GLY A 243 -16.95 -10.46 9.23
CA GLY A 243 -16.20 -11.54 8.59
C GLY A 243 -16.04 -11.39 7.08
N VAL A 244 -15.21 -12.26 6.50
CA VAL A 244 -14.84 -12.25 5.06
C VAL A 244 -15.99 -12.57 4.10
N GLU A 245 -17.08 -13.09 4.60
CA GLU A 245 -18.30 -13.40 3.83
C GLU A 245 -19.08 -12.14 3.42
N LYS A 246 -18.79 -11.00 4.05
CA LYS A 246 -19.39 -9.71 3.70
C LYS A 246 -18.47 -8.92 2.79
N ALA A 247 -19.06 -7.98 2.06
CA ALA A 247 -18.27 -6.95 1.42
C ALA A 247 -17.62 -6.08 2.50
N LEU A 248 -16.31 -5.87 2.38
CA LEU A 248 -15.50 -5.18 3.38
C LEU A 248 -14.73 -4.03 2.74
N GLN A 249 -14.64 -2.91 3.44
CA GLN A 249 -13.73 -1.83 3.10
C GLN A 249 -12.67 -1.69 4.18
N VAL A 250 -11.41 -1.54 3.77
CA VAL A 250 -10.26 -1.20 4.61
C VAL A 250 -9.78 0.18 4.23
N ASP A 251 -9.83 1.11 5.15
CA ASP A 251 -9.22 2.42 5.04
C ASP A 251 -7.96 2.47 5.91
N VAL A 252 -6.87 3.02 5.36
CA VAL A 252 -5.62 3.21 6.11
C VAL A 252 -4.94 4.53 5.76
N VAL A 253 -4.40 5.19 6.78
CA VAL A 253 -3.52 6.36 6.67
C VAL A 253 -2.18 6.04 7.33
N PHE A 254 -1.09 6.17 6.58
CA PHE A 254 0.28 6.01 7.06
C PHE A 254 0.81 7.36 7.55
N LYS A 255 0.83 7.56 8.88
CA LYS A 255 1.19 8.84 9.52
C LYS A 255 2.66 8.94 9.92
N GLY A 256 3.37 7.81 9.95
CA GLY A 256 4.78 7.80 10.34
C GLY A 256 5.47 6.45 10.10
N PRO A 257 6.79 6.42 10.25
CA PRO A 257 7.56 5.19 10.05
C PRO A 257 7.35 4.18 11.18
N VAL A 258 7.33 2.90 10.82
CA VAL A 258 7.56 1.80 11.75
C VAL A 258 8.98 1.29 11.53
N TYR A 259 9.83 1.41 12.53
CA TYR A 259 11.24 1.04 12.42
C TYR A 259 11.43 -0.48 12.53
N LEU A 260 12.38 -1.02 11.77
CA LEU A 260 12.79 -2.42 11.95
C LEU A 260 13.41 -2.62 13.35
N ASN A 261 13.31 -3.82 13.89
CA ASN A 261 13.76 -4.18 15.25
C ASN A 261 13.13 -3.30 16.34
N SER A 262 11.85 -2.92 16.17
CA SER A 262 11.09 -2.17 17.16
C SER A 262 9.88 -2.95 17.63
N ASP A 263 9.48 -2.69 18.87
CA ASP A 263 8.19 -3.13 19.36
C ASP A 263 7.09 -2.25 18.76
N VAL A 264 5.99 -2.88 18.45
CA VAL A 264 4.81 -2.23 17.87
C VAL A 264 3.62 -2.50 18.79
N TYR A 265 2.81 -1.50 18.99
CA TYR A 265 1.63 -1.55 19.84
C TYR A 265 0.38 -1.26 19.04
N LEU A 266 -0.57 -2.19 19.11
CA LEU A 266 -1.91 -2.01 18.61
C LEU A 266 -2.77 -1.38 19.71
N ARG A 267 -3.52 -0.36 19.34
CA ARG A 267 -4.49 0.27 20.23
C ARG A 267 -5.83 0.41 19.54
N GLN A 268 -6.90 0.14 20.28
CA GLN A 268 -8.27 0.17 19.81
C GLN A 268 -9.17 0.82 20.86
N ASN A 269 -10.35 1.24 20.45
CA ASN A 269 -11.42 1.58 21.38
C ASN A 269 -12.52 0.50 21.28
N THR A 270 -12.38 -0.53 22.12
CA THR A 270 -13.21 -1.73 22.05
C THR A 270 -14.67 -1.52 22.39
N GLN A 271 -15.01 -0.38 23.00
CA GLN A 271 -16.39 -0.05 23.40
C GLN A 271 -17.18 0.70 22.36
N GLN A 272 -16.53 1.49 21.49
CA GLN A 272 -17.21 2.41 20.58
C GLN A 272 -16.98 2.12 19.10
N ASN A 273 -15.76 1.76 18.71
CA ASN A 273 -15.37 1.55 17.32
C ASN A 273 -14.33 0.43 17.24
N ALA A 274 -14.74 -0.78 17.56
CA ALA A 274 -13.83 -1.91 17.67
C ALA A 274 -13.15 -2.31 16.35
N ASN A 275 -13.73 -1.92 15.23
CA ASN A 275 -13.16 -2.08 13.88
C ASN A 275 -12.10 -0.99 13.50
N ARG A 276 -11.91 0.02 14.37
CA ARG A 276 -10.85 1.04 14.25
C ARG A 276 -9.63 0.63 15.05
N PHE A 277 -8.45 0.90 14.51
CA PHE A 277 -7.19 0.64 15.20
C PHE A 277 -6.10 1.66 14.84
N ASP A 278 -5.24 1.92 15.82
CA ASP A 278 -4.02 2.71 15.68
C ASP A 278 -2.79 1.87 16.01
N VAL A 279 -1.74 2.00 15.20
CA VAL A 279 -0.47 1.28 15.36
C VAL A 279 0.62 2.26 15.77
N TYR A 280 1.28 1.98 16.88
CA TYR A 280 2.36 2.81 17.44
C TYR A 280 3.69 2.08 17.37
N CYS A 281 4.76 2.80 17.04
CA CYS A 281 6.11 2.27 16.96
C CYS A 281 6.93 2.70 18.18
N GLY A 282 7.30 1.76 19.05
CA GLY A 282 8.05 2.05 20.27
C GLY A 282 7.30 3.03 21.18
N GLU A 283 8.04 3.96 21.75
CA GLU A 283 7.50 5.00 22.66
C GLU A 283 6.94 6.24 21.92
N ASN A 284 6.79 6.19 20.58
CA ASN A 284 6.25 7.33 19.85
C ASN A 284 4.81 7.62 20.33
N PRO A 285 4.50 8.84 20.82
CA PRO A 285 3.15 9.17 21.28
C PRO A 285 2.13 9.33 20.14
N LYS A 286 2.61 9.41 18.88
CA LYS A 286 1.76 9.51 17.70
C LYS A 286 1.70 8.18 16.97
N PRO A 287 0.53 7.76 16.47
CA PRO A 287 0.43 6.53 15.69
C PRO A 287 1.23 6.64 14.39
N SER A 288 1.81 5.52 13.98
CA SER A 288 2.42 5.34 12.67
C SER A 288 1.40 4.97 11.60
N ILE A 289 0.33 4.27 11.97
CA ILE A 289 -0.76 3.85 11.09
C ILE A 289 -2.09 4.07 11.82
N CYS A 290 -3.07 4.62 11.12
CA CYS A 290 -4.47 4.60 11.54
C CYS A 290 -5.25 3.78 10.52
N GLY A 291 -6.06 2.84 10.98
CA GLY A 291 -6.82 1.93 10.13
C GLY A 291 -8.25 1.71 10.60
N GLU A 292 -9.10 1.36 9.64
CA GLU A 292 -10.49 1.00 9.86
C GLU A 292 -10.91 -0.13 8.91
N VAL A 293 -11.74 -1.06 9.39
CA VAL A 293 -12.39 -2.08 8.56
C VAL A 293 -13.90 -1.96 8.77
N VAL A 294 -14.66 -1.77 7.70
CA VAL A 294 -16.13 -1.67 7.75
C VAL A 294 -16.79 -2.59 6.74
N ALA A 295 -17.99 -3.09 7.06
CA ALA A 295 -18.85 -3.71 6.07
C ALA A 295 -19.46 -2.64 5.15
N VAL A 296 -19.58 -2.93 3.84
CA VAL A 296 -20.11 -2.02 2.82
C VAL A 296 -21.23 -2.69 2.03
#